data_f52cbc90f417ace83e7e56cc4738644f
#
_entry.id   f52cbc90f417ace83e7e56cc4738644f
#
_cell.length_a   1.000
_cell.length_b   1.000
_cell.length_c   1.000
_cell.angle_alpha   90.00
_cell.angle_beta   90.00
_cell.angle_gamma   90.00
#
_symmetry.space_group_name_H-M   'P 1'
#
loop_
_entity.id
_entity.type
_entity.pdbx_description
1 polymer ?
#
loop_
_entity_poly.entity_id
_entity_poly.type
_entity_poly.pdbx_seq_one_letter_code
_entity_poly.pdbx_strand_id
1 'polypeptide(L)'
;MVAIKKVFTNDEIFEVWRKATEITDVDSAIFRQDYAGAWIRYADYGNRNSQYGWEIDHLKPLSQGGEEVMTNYLPLQWQNNVRKGDDYPRWATAVTADGQNNVKQEKYWKINA
;
A
#
# COMPACT_ATOMS: atom_id res chain seq x y z
N MET A 1 -13.68 -11.54 21.88
CA MET A 1 -12.73 -10.42 22.02
C MET A 1 -12.60 -9.72 20.68
N VAL A 2 -12.76 -8.41 20.67
CA VAL A 2 -12.59 -7.63 19.45
C VAL A 2 -11.10 -7.25 19.35
N ALA A 3 -10.47 -7.58 18.22
CA ALA A 3 -9.10 -7.15 17.96
C ALA A 3 -9.07 -5.62 17.80
N ILE A 4 -8.17 -4.96 18.53
CA ILE A 4 -7.97 -3.53 18.40
C ILE A 4 -7.06 -3.29 17.19
N LYS A 5 -7.61 -2.62 16.18
CA LYS A 5 -6.84 -2.23 15.00
C LYS A 5 -5.92 -1.08 15.36
N LYS A 6 -4.63 -1.19 15.00
CA LYS A 6 -3.67 -0.12 15.22
C LYS A 6 -4.09 1.14 14.43
N VAL A 7 -4.03 2.28 15.10
CA VAL A 7 -4.16 3.59 14.46
C VAL A 7 -2.77 4.18 14.31
N PHE A 8 -2.38 4.48 13.07
CA PHE A 8 -1.07 5.05 12.78
C PHE A 8 -1.05 6.54 13.05
N THR A 9 0.05 7.02 13.62
CA THR A 9 0.28 8.45 13.81
C THR A 9 0.59 9.13 12.47
N ASN A 10 0.46 10.46 12.41
CA ASN A 10 0.81 11.21 11.20
C ASN A 10 2.29 10.99 10.80
N ASP A 11 3.19 10.91 11.78
CA ASP A 11 4.61 10.65 11.51
C ASP A 11 4.82 9.26 10.91
N GLU A 12 4.13 8.25 11.42
CA GLU A 12 4.19 6.89 10.87
C GLU A 12 3.63 6.84 9.44
N ILE A 13 2.50 7.49 9.19
CA ILE A 13 1.91 7.56 7.84
C ILE A 13 2.89 8.20 6.86
N PHE A 14 3.53 9.29 7.25
CA PHE A 14 4.52 9.96 6.41
C PHE A 14 5.74 9.07 6.14
N GLU A 15 6.24 8.37 7.16
CA GLU A 15 7.38 7.46 7.00
C GLU A 15 7.06 6.30 6.05
N VAL A 16 5.83 5.76 6.12
CA VAL A 16 5.40 4.71 5.19
C VAL A 16 5.23 5.28 3.78
N TRP A 17 4.66 6.49 3.64
CA TRP A 17 4.55 7.18 2.37
C TRP A 17 5.89 7.27 1.64
N ARG A 18 6.95 7.59 2.37
CA ARG A 18 8.30 7.73 1.81
C ARG A 18 8.86 6.45 1.22
N LYS A 19 8.30 5.30 1.53
CA LYS A 19 8.70 4.01 0.93
C LYS A 19 8.14 3.83 -0.48
N ALA A 20 7.10 4.58 -0.84
CA ALA A 20 6.51 4.51 -2.18
C ALA A 20 7.47 5.12 -3.21
N THR A 21 7.34 4.68 -4.45
CA THR A 21 8.22 5.07 -5.55
C THR A 21 7.89 6.50 -6.01
N GLU A 22 8.91 7.35 -6.10
CA GLU A 22 8.77 8.66 -6.69
C GLU A 22 8.56 8.55 -8.20
N ILE A 23 7.77 9.48 -8.75
CA ILE A 23 7.43 9.52 -10.18
C ILE A 23 8.18 10.69 -10.82
N THR A 24 8.87 10.44 -11.94
CA THR A 24 9.61 11.47 -12.65
C THR A 24 8.69 12.64 -13.01
N ASP A 25 9.16 13.88 -12.75
CA ASP A 25 8.46 15.14 -13.03
C ASP A 25 7.15 15.33 -12.26
N VAL A 26 6.94 14.57 -11.20
CA VAL A 26 5.77 14.68 -10.32
C VAL A 26 6.24 15.01 -8.91
N ASP A 27 5.52 15.91 -8.23
CA ASP A 27 5.81 16.25 -6.84
C ASP A 27 5.57 15.04 -5.94
N SER A 28 6.63 14.51 -5.36
CA SER A 28 6.60 13.31 -4.52
C SER A 28 5.90 13.53 -3.17
N ALA A 29 5.59 14.77 -2.81
CA ALA A 29 4.76 15.09 -1.66
C ALA A 29 3.27 14.91 -1.96
N ILE A 30 2.89 14.84 -3.25
CA ILE A 30 1.49 14.74 -3.67
C ILE A 30 1.17 13.34 -4.18
N PHE A 31 1.95 12.83 -5.13
CA PHE A 31 1.75 11.51 -5.74
C PHE A 31 3.01 10.67 -5.69
N ARG A 32 2.83 9.37 -5.47
CA ARG A 32 3.85 8.33 -5.64
C ARG A 32 3.19 7.08 -6.23
N GLN A 33 4.00 6.09 -6.55
CA GLN A 33 3.50 4.77 -6.96
C GLN A 33 3.74 3.75 -5.87
N ASP A 34 2.77 2.86 -5.68
CA ASP A 34 2.92 1.74 -4.76
C ASP A 34 3.77 0.62 -5.38
N TYR A 35 3.92 -0.48 -4.66
CA TYR A 35 4.71 -1.63 -5.08
C TYR A 35 4.27 -2.19 -6.45
N ALA A 36 2.97 -2.14 -6.75
CA ALA A 36 2.40 -2.65 -8.00
C ALA A 36 2.43 -1.61 -9.13
N GLY A 37 2.93 -0.41 -8.88
CA GLY A 37 2.95 0.68 -9.84
C GLY A 37 1.69 1.53 -9.85
N ALA A 38 0.72 1.26 -8.99
CA ALA A 38 -0.49 2.08 -8.89
C ALA A 38 -0.16 3.45 -8.31
N TRP A 39 -0.80 4.49 -8.86
CA TRP A 39 -0.65 5.84 -8.31
C TRP A 39 -1.40 5.95 -6.99
N ILE A 40 -0.77 6.56 -6.02
CA ILE A 40 -1.34 6.90 -4.72
C ILE A 40 -1.12 8.38 -4.43
N ARG A 41 -2.07 8.99 -3.73
CA ARG A 41 -2.02 10.40 -3.37
C ARG A 41 -1.93 10.53 -1.86
N TYR A 42 -0.98 11.34 -1.38
CA TYR A 42 -0.75 11.45 0.06
C TYR A 42 -2.02 11.81 0.83
N ALA A 43 -2.74 12.82 0.34
CA ALA A 43 -3.96 13.32 0.99
C ALA A 43 -5.11 12.29 1.01
N ASP A 44 -5.04 11.25 0.20
CA ASP A 44 -6.09 10.23 0.09
C ASP A 44 -5.83 9.00 0.97
N TYR A 45 -5.00 9.14 1.98
CA TYR A 45 -4.79 8.06 2.95
C TYR A 45 -6.13 7.64 3.58
N GLY A 46 -6.43 6.35 3.48
CA GLY A 46 -7.66 5.78 4.03
C GLY A 46 -8.94 6.06 3.22
N ASN A 47 -8.83 6.71 2.06
CA ASN A 47 -9.99 7.09 1.26
C ASN A 47 -10.27 6.06 0.15
N ARG A 48 -11.21 5.14 0.39
CA ARG A 48 -11.61 4.12 -0.59
C ARG A 48 -12.57 4.65 -1.66
N ASN A 49 -12.94 5.92 -1.61
CA ASN A 49 -13.72 6.57 -2.67
C ASN A 49 -12.83 7.21 -3.74
N SER A 50 -11.51 7.20 -3.56
CA SER A 50 -10.55 7.70 -4.54
C SER A 50 -9.79 6.55 -5.17
N GLN A 51 -9.55 6.63 -6.49
CA GLN A 51 -8.65 5.69 -7.15
C GLN A 51 -7.21 5.78 -6.62
N TYR A 52 -6.85 6.89 -5.98
CA TYR A 52 -5.54 7.15 -5.40
C TYR A 52 -5.49 6.92 -3.90
N GLY A 53 -6.59 6.44 -3.32
CA GLY A 53 -6.64 6.08 -1.90
C GLY A 53 -5.62 4.99 -1.59
N TRP A 54 -5.00 5.08 -0.42
CA TRP A 54 -3.96 4.14 -0.04
C TRP A 54 -4.03 3.84 1.45
N GLU A 55 -3.44 2.73 1.80
CA GLU A 55 -3.47 2.20 3.16
C GLU A 55 -2.10 1.63 3.50
N ILE A 56 -1.84 1.49 4.79
CA ILE A 56 -0.63 0.82 5.27
C ILE A 56 -0.92 -0.67 5.39
N ASP A 57 -0.17 -1.47 4.67
CA ASP A 57 -0.25 -2.92 4.70
C ASP A 57 0.88 -3.50 5.58
N HIS A 58 0.60 -4.62 6.24
CA HIS A 58 1.63 -5.46 6.84
C HIS A 58 2.14 -6.42 5.79
N LEU A 59 3.37 -6.26 5.32
CA LEU A 59 3.94 -7.13 4.28
C LEU A 59 3.80 -8.59 4.68
N LYS A 60 4.27 -8.94 5.88
CA LYS A 60 3.95 -10.21 6.52
C LYS A 60 2.76 -9.98 7.45
N PRO A 61 1.60 -10.58 7.15
CA PRO A 61 0.39 -10.36 7.94
C PRO A 61 0.57 -10.72 9.41
N LEU A 62 -0.10 -9.97 10.29
CA LEU A 62 -0.08 -10.26 11.73
C LEU A 62 -0.60 -11.68 12.00
N SER A 63 -1.58 -12.14 11.23
CA SER A 63 -2.13 -13.50 11.32
C SER A 63 -1.10 -14.59 11.02
N GLN A 64 0.01 -14.25 10.37
CA GLN A 64 1.10 -15.15 10.04
C GLN A 64 2.38 -14.86 10.81
N GLY A 65 2.28 -14.12 11.92
CA GLY A 65 3.42 -13.79 12.77
C GLY A 65 4.17 -12.53 12.39
N GLY A 66 3.61 -11.71 11.50
CA GLY A 66 4.17 -10.40 11.19
C GLY A 66 4.11 -9.47 12.41
N GLU A 67 5.02 -8.52 12.47
CA GLU A 67 5.14 -7.60 13.60
C GLU A 67 4.66 -6.20 13.25
N GLU A 68 4.24 -5.46 14.29
CA GLU A 68 3.87 -4.04 14.20
C GLU A 68 5.13 -3.17 14.25
N VAL A 69 5.95 -3.26 13.22
CA VAL A 69 7.21 -2.50 13.12
C VAL A 69 7.34 -1.87 11.74
N MET A 70 8.02 -0.74 11.68
CA MET A 70 8.14 0.06 10.45
C MET A 70 8.69 -0.76 9.27
N THR A 71 9.60 -1.71 9.50
CA THR A 71 10.16 -2.55 8.45
C THR A 71 9.15 -3.53 7.84
N ASN A 72 8.00 -3.74 8.51
CA ASN A 72 6.92 -4.58 8.01
C ASN A 72 5.77 -3.79 7.39
N TYR A 73 5.87 -2.48 7.30
CA TYR A 73 4.82 -1.63 6.72
C TYR A 73 5.11 -1.30 5.28
N LEU A 74 4.07 -1.31 4.46
CA LEU A 74 4.13 -1.08 3.02
C LEU A 74 2.94 -0.22 2.59
N PRO A 75 3.16 0.88 1.83
CA PRO A 75 2.06 1.64 1.29
C PRO A 75 1.47 0.92 0.08
N LEU A 76 0.18 0.66 0.10
CA LEU A 76 -0.53 0.06 -1.04
C LEU A 76 -1.77 0.87 -1.38
N GLN A 77 -2.03 1.03 -2.67
CA GLN A 77 -3.32 1.50 -3.15
C GLN A 77 -4.41 0.58 -2.57
N TRP A 78 -5.57 1.13 -2.18
CA TRP A 78 -6.52 0.39 -1.35
C TRP A 78 -7.04 -0.91 -2.00
N GLN A 79 -7.26 -0.92 -3.33
CA GLN A 79 -7.70 -2.13 -4.02
C GLN A 79 -6.60 -3.20 -4.04
N ASN A 80 -5.35 -2.77 -4.14
CA ASN A 80 -4.20 -3.67 -4.04
C ASN A 80 -4.07 -4.26 -2.63
N ASN A 81 -4.32 -3.44 -1.62
CA ASN A 81 -4.34 -3.91 -0.23
C ASN A 81 -5.44 -4.94 0.00
N VAL A 82 -6.64 -4.67 -0.50
CA VAL A 82 -7.77 -5.62 -0.41
C VAL A 82 -7.43 -6.94 -1.11
N ARG A 83 -6.87 -6.86 -2.31
CA ARG A 83 -6.53 -8.05 -3.10
C ARG A 83 -5.44 -8.89 -2.45
N LYS A 84 -4.46 -8.25 -1.85
CA LYS A 84 -3.41 -8.94 -1.11
C LYS A 84 -3.98 -9.70 0.09
N GLY A 85 -4.85 -9.04 0.87
CA GLY A 85 -5.38 -9.64 2.09
C GLY A 85 -4.27 -10.11 3.01
N ASP A 86 -4.43 -11.32 3.56
CA ASP A 86 -3.44 -11.95 4.45
C ASP A 86 -2.51 -12.91 3.72
N ASP A 87 -2.40 -12.81 2.41
CA ASP A 87 -1.54 -13.67 1.61
C ASP A 87 -0.07 -13.30 1.80
N TYR A 88 0.76 -14.31 2.03
CA TYR A 88 2.20 -14.16 2.19
C TYR A 88 2.86 -15.56 2.18
N PRO A 89 4.01 -15.78 1.57
CA PRO A 89 4.87 -14.82 0.84
C PRO A 89 4.44 -14.56 -0.60
N ARG A 90 3.43 -15.25 -1.10
CA ARG A 90 2.86 -15.02 -2.43
C ARG A 90 1.57 -14.24 -2.29
N TRP A 91 1.42 -13.18 -3.06
CA TRP A 91 0.24 -12.33 -3.02
C TRP A 91 0.01 -11.68 -4.37
N ALA A 92 -1.15 -11.10 -4.55
CA ALA A 92 -1.54 -10.49 -5.80
C ALA A 92 -2.04 -9.06 -5.57
N THR A 93 -1.99 -8.26 -6.64
CA THR A 93 -2.54 -6.91 -6.68
C THR A 93 -3.56 -6.79 -7.79
N ALA A 94 -4.45 -5.81 -7.67
CA ALA A 94 -5.63 -5.68 -8.53
C ALA A 94 -5.48 -4.58 -9.59
N VAL A 95 -4.73 -3.52 -9.30
CA VAL A 95 -4.62 -2.34 -10.16
C VAL A 95 -3.17 -1.91 -10.32
N THR A 96 -2.89 -1.26 -11.46
CA THR A 96 -1.63 -0.60 -11.76
C THR A 96 -1.90 0.65 -12.57
N ALA A 97 -0.89 1.49 -12.78
CA ALA A 97 -1.07 2.70 -13.54
C ALA A 97 -1.11 2.45 -15.05
N ASP A 98 -1.99 3.20 -15.72
CA ASP A 98 -1.96 3.45 -17.15
C ASP A 98 -2.00 4.97 -17.30
N GLY A 99 -0.84 5.58 -17.57
CA GLY A 99 -0.71 7.04 -17.45
C GLY A 99 -0.95 7.46 -16.00
N GLN A 100 -1.82 8.44 -15.79
CA GLN A 100 -2.17 8.94 -14.47
C GLN A 100 -3.38 8.24 -13.84
N ASN A 101 -3.95 7.27 -14.51
CA ASN A 101 -5.10 6.51 -14.01
C ASN A 101 -4.69 5.12 -13.56
N ASN A 102 -5.33 4.63 -12.51
CA ASN A 102 -5.19 3.25 -12.11
C ASN A 102 -6.22 2.40 -12.84
N VAL A 103 -5.77 1.31 -13.44
CA VAL A 103 -6.61 0.40 -14.22
C VAL A 103 -6.50 -1.01 -13.67
N LYS A 104 -7.52 -1.81 -13.92
CA LYS A 104 -7.53 -3.21 -13.48
C LYS A 104 -6.45 -3.99 -14.23
N GLN A 105 -5.50 -4.51 -13.48
CA GLN A 105 -4.50 -5.44 -13.97
C GLN A 105 -3.99 -6.27 -12.81
N GLU A 106 -4.29 -7.55 -12.81
CA GLU A 106 -3.83 -8.44 -11.76
C GLU A 106 -2.36 -8.77 -11.97
N LYS A 107 -1.57 -8.63 -10.90
CA LYS A 107 -0.15 -8.98 -10.87
C LYS A 107 0.12 -9.89 -9.68
N TYR A 108 1.10 -10.76 -9.82
CA TYR A 108 1.47 -11.73 -8.79
C TYR A 108 2.89 -11.49 -8.31
N TRP A 109 3.06 -11.57 -7.01
CA TRP A 109 4.32 -11.26 -6.34
C TRP A 109 4.73 -12.41 -5.42
N LYS A 110 6.03 -12.55 -5.22
CA LYS A 110 6.58 -13.47 -4.23
C LYS A 110 7.68 -12.77 -3.48
N ILE A 111 7.56 -12.71 -2.16
CA ILE A 111 8.60 -12.16 -1.31
C ILE A 111 9.57 -13.29 -0.98
N ASN A 112 10.84 -13.08 -1.27
CA ASN A 112 11.90 -13.98 -0.88
C ASN A 112 12.29 -13.63 0.56
N ALA A 113 11.92 -14.51 1.47
CA ALA A 113 12.28 -14.35 2.88
C ALA A 113 13.65 -14.99 3.15
#